data_321ea0be738aa52cc795b7d908d02a4e
#
_entry.id   321ea0be738aa52cc795b7d908d02a4e
#
_cell.length_a   1.000
_cell.length_b   1.000
_cell.length_c   1.000
_cell.angle_alpha   90.00
_cell.angle_beta   90.00
_cell.angle_gamma   90.00
#
_symmetry.space_group_name_H-M   'P 1'
#
loop_
_entity.id
_entity.type
_entity.pdbx_description
1 polymer ?
#
loop_
_entity_poly.entity_id
_entity_poly.type
_entity_poly.pdbx_seq_one_letter_code
_entity_poly.pdbx_strand_id
1 'polypeptide(L)'
;MWDYHTKGEGREVIEREDGLVDSSEVAPKGYFARFEEWPEVERKGIVHVCGRVLDVGCGAGRVALYLQREKRLDVLGVDNSPLALKVAKARGVRKTRLLAFEDIGFGPGSFDTVVMYGNNFGLFANRRWAKRLLRRLRRMTSPGAKIVCCSVDPYKTDNPDHLRYQRWNRKRGRMPGQVRIRVRYRTYVGDWFDYLLVSPEEMEELVVETGWRVERFIFSDESPLYVGVLQREAVRSIARRPGPV
;
A
#
# COMPACT_ATOMS: atom_id res chain seq x y z
N MET A 1 -11.52 -13.70 1.11
CA MET A 1 -10.25 -14.44 1.17
C MET A 1 -10.35 -15.83 1.80
N TRP A 2 -10.91 -16.02 3.01
CA TRP A 2 -10.98 -17.36 3.64
C TRP A 2 -11.80 -18.37 2.81
N ASP A 3 -13.03 -18.01 2.39
CA ASP A 3 -13.85 -18.91 1.55
C ASP A 3 -13.19 -19.22 0.20
N TYR A 4 -12.52 -18.24 -0.40
CA TYR A 4 -11.77 -18.48 -1.63
C TYR A 4 -10.61 -19.48 -1.40
N HIS A 5 -9.88 -19.34 -0.30
CA HIS A 5 -8.80 -20.27 0.06
C HIS A 5 -9.29 -21.70 0.30
N THR A 6 -10.47 -21.86 0.93
CA THR A 6 -10.96 -23.18 1.37
C THR A 6 -11.90 -23.85 0.38
N LYS A 7 -12.61 -23.07 -0.45
CA LYS A 7 -13.68 -23.55 -1.33
C LYS A 7 -13.49 -23.16 -2.79
N GLY A 8 -12.53 -22.29 -3.10
CA GLY A 8 -12.36 -21.73 -4.45
C GLY A 8 -13.39 -20.67 -4.83
N GLU A 9 -14.26 -20.25 -3.88
CA GLU A 9 -15.37 -19.36 -4.10
C GLU A 9 -15.17 -18.05 -3.32
N GLY A 10 -15.49 -16.94 -3.95
CA GLY A 10 -15.45 -15.64 -3.28
C GLY A 10 -15.70 -14.50 -4.25
N ARG A 11 -16.32 -13.47 -3.74
CA ARG A 11 -16.51 -12.20 -4.45
C ARG A 11 -16.19 -11.08 -3.48
N GLU A 12 -15.50 -10.07 -3.94
CA GLU A 12 -15.31 -8.85 -3.18
C GLU A 12 -16.30 -7.80 -3.69
N VAL A 13 -16.98 -7.15 -2.77
CA VAL A 13 -17.88 -6.04 -3.07
C VAL A 13 -17.37 -4.83 -2.30
N ILE A 14 -17.04 -3.77 -3.03
CA ILE A 14 -16.64 -2.48 -2.47
C ILE A 14 -17.79 -1.51 -2.69
N GLU A 15 -18.27 -0.93 -1.60
CA GLU A 15 -19.27 0.13 -1.63
C GLU A 15 -18.61 1.45 -1.27
N ARG A 16 -18.83 2.49 -2.07
CA ARG A 16 -18.36 3.84 -1.83
C ARG A 16 -19.48 4.69 -1.21
N GLU A 17 -19.13 5.70 -0.40
CA GLU A 17 -20.10 6.49 0.40
C GLU A 17 -21.17 7.22 -0.43
N ASP A 18 -20.99 7.37 -1.74
CA ASP A 18 -21.97 7.96 -2.66
C ASP A 18 -22.91 6.93 -3.31
N GLY A 19 -22.85 5.67 -2.85
CA GLY A 19 -23.70 4.58 -3.31
C GLY A 19 -23.15 3.80 -4.51
N LEU A 20 -21.99 4.16 -5.05
CA LEU A 20 -21.32 3.34 -6.09
C LEU A 20 -20.92 2.00 -5.48
N VAL A 21 -21.32 0.92 -6.15
CA VAL A 21 -20.96 -0.45 -5.76
C VAL A 21 -20.12 -1.06 -6.89
N ASP A 22 -18.91 -1.43 -6.55
CA ASP A 22 -18.03 -2.21 -7.40
C ASP A 22 -17.98 -3.65 -6.90
N SER A 23 -18.28 -4.61 -7.77
CA SER A 23 -18.22 -6.02 -7.44
C SER A 23 -17.21 -6.74 -8.35
N SER A 24 -16.10 -7.17 -7.77
CA SER A 24 -15.05 -7.88 -8.49
C SER A 24 -15.07 -9.38 -8.16
N GLU A 25 -15.25 -10.19 -9.19
CA GLU A 25 -15.01 -11.64 -9.09
C GLU A 25 -13.51 -11.95 -9.19
N VAL A 26 -12.74 -11.02 -9.77
CA VAL A 26 -11.29 -11.18 -10.00
C VAL A 26 -10.49 -10.87 -8.74
N ALA A 27 -10.98 -9.97 -7.88
CA ALA A 27 -10.24 -9.52 -6.71
C ALA A 27 -9.79 -10.66 -5.78
N PRO A 28 -10.63 -11.62 -5.39
CA PRO A 28 -10.16 -12.73 -4.58
C PRO A 28 -9.04 -13.53 -5.23
N LYS A 29 -9.11 -13.80 -6.54
CA LYS A 29 -8.06 -14.51 -7.29
C LYS A 29 -6.74 -13.75 -7.27
N GLY A 30 -6.77 -12.44 -7.41
CA GLY A 30 -5.58 -11.59 -7.40
C GLY A 30 -4.75 -11.70 -6.12
N TYR A 31 -5.39 -11.91 -4.95
CA TYR A 31 -4.68 -12.11 -3.68
C TYR A 31 -3.90 -13.44 -3.59
N PHE A 32 -4.18 -14.37 -4.50
CA PHE A 32 -3.54 -15.70 -4.56
C PHE A 32 -2.64 -15.87 -5.78
N ALA A 33 -2.60 -14.88 -6.67
CA ALA A 33 -1.88 -14.91 -7.93
C ALA A 33 -0.41 -15.29 -7.74
N ARG A 34 0.12 -16.13 -8.65
CA ARG A 34 1.56 -16.42 -8.73
C ARG A 34 2.28 -15.22 -9.34
N PHE A 35 3.59 -15.16 -9.19
CA PHE A 35 4.39 -14.01 -9.63
C PHE A 35 4.19 -13.66 -11.11
N GLU A 36 4.08 -14.64 -11.98
CA GLU A 36 3.87 -14.48 -13.42
C GLU A 36 2.54 -13.80 -13.76
N GLU A 37 1.55 -13.96 -12.85
CA GLU A 37 0.20 -13.41 -12.99
C GLU A 37 0.06 -12.00 -12.37
N TRP A 38 1.12 -11.47 -11.74
CA TRP A 38 1.06 -10.13 -11.16
C TRP A 38 1.05 -9.05 -12.24
N PRO A 39 0.47 -7.87 -11.94
CA PRO A 39 0.62 -6.71 -12.81
C PRO A 39 2.10 -6.47 -13.15
N GLU A 40 2.38 -6.13 -14.40
CA GLU A 40 3.75 -5.93 -14.88
C GLU A 40 4.53 -4.91 -14.04
N VAL A 41 3.87 -3.81 -13.64
CA VAL A 41 4.48 -2.77 -12.79
C VAL A 41 4.91 -3.32 -11.43
N GLU A 42 4.13 -4.24 -10.84
CA GLU A 42 4.50 -4.89 -9.58
C GLU A 42 5.69 -5.84 -9.77
N ARG A 43 5.72 -6.60 -10.87
CA ARG A 43 6.87 -7.47 -11.22
C ARG A 43 8.14 -6.65 -11.46
N LYS A 44 8.03 -5.51 -12.13
CA LYS A 44 9.16 -4.58 -12.34
C LYS A 44 9.57 -3.89 -11.03
N GLY A 45 8.63 -3.55 -10.18
CA GLY A 45 8.89 -2.85 -8.92
C GLY A 45 9.54 -3.72 -7.84
N ILE A 46 9.24 -5.03 -7.80
CA ILE A 46 9.73 -5.93 -6.75
C ILE A 46 11.25 -6.11 -6.73
N VAL A 47 11.95 -5.76 -7.81
CA VAL A 47 13.42 -5.83 -7.89
C VAL A 47 14.11 -4.82 -6.96
N HIS A 48 13.38 -3.78 -6.54
CA HIS A 48 13.88 -2.77 -5.60
C HIS A 48 13.75 -3.17 -4.13
N VAL A 49 13.16 -4.33 -3.84
CA VAL A 49 12.96 -4.85 -2.48
C VAL A 49 14.17 -5.65 -2.05
N CYS A 50 14.74 -5.30 -0.90
CA CYS A 50 15.89 -5.98 -0.32
C CYS A 50 15.88 -5.92 1.22
N GLY A 51 16.76 -6.71 1.85
CA GLY A 51 16.98 -6.71 3.30
C GLY A 51 15.78 -7.24 4.09
N ARG A 52 15.53 -6.65 5.27
CA ARG A 52 14.38 -6.98 6.14
C ARG A 52 13.16 -6.21 5.65
N VAL A 53 12.11 -6.94 5.37
CA VAL A 53 10.94 -6.38 4.67
C VAL A 53 9.71 -6.34 5.59
N LEU A 54 9.01 -5.22 5.56
CA LEU A 54 7.67 -5.07 6.10
C LEU A 54 6.66 -5.05 4.94
N ASP A 55 5.80 -6.06 4.88
CA ASP A 55 4.69 -6.13 3.90
C ASP A 55 3.41 -5.63 4.57
N VAL A 56 2.97 -4.42 4.19
CA VAL A 56 1.85 -3.70 4.80
C VAL A 56 0.55 -3.99 4.04
N GLY A 57 -0.44 -4.52 4.77
CA GLY A 57 -1.67 -5.04 4.16
C GLY A 57 -1.39 -6.33 3.38
N CYS A 58 -0.68 -7.26 4.02
CA CYS A 58 -0.16 -8.45 3.34
C CYS A 58 -1.27 -9.41 2.83
N GLY A 59 -2.51 -9.25 3.28
CA GLY A 59 -3.66 -10.02 2.84
C GLY A 59 -3.44 -11.52 2.96
N ALA A 60 -3.63 -12.25 1.86
CA ALA A 60 -3.37 -13.69 1.77
C ALA A 60 -1.87 -14.05 1.67
N GLY A 61 -0.97 -13.08 1.81
CA GLY A 61 0.48 -13.28 1.81
C GLY A 61 1.11 -13.44 0.43
N ARG A 62 0.48 -12.97 -0.64
CA ARG A 62 0.97 -13.10 -2.02
C ARG A 62 2.42 -12.60 -2.14
N VAL A 63 2.67 -11.36 -1.71
CA VAL A 63 3.97 -10.71 -1.79
C VAL A 63 4.94 -11.29 -0.77
N ALA A 64 4.51 -11.45 0.49
CA ALA A 64 5.34 -12.03 1.54
C ALA A 64 5.89 -13.40 1.16
N LEU A 65 5.06 -14.29 0.56
CA LEU A 65 5.47 -15.62 0.14
C LEU A 65 6.52 -15.57 -0.98
N TYR A 66 6.34 -14.72 -1.99
CA TYR A 66 7.31 -14.56 -3.05
C TYR A 66 8.67 -14.07 -2.52
N LEU A 67 8.66 -13.02 -1.70
CA LEU A 67 9.89 -12.47 -1.14
C LEU A 67 10.58 -13.48 -0.22
N GLN A 68 9.81 -14.25 0.57
CA GLN A 68 10.34 -15.27 1.47
C GLN A 68 10.93 -16.48 0.74
N ARG A 69 10.27 -16.95 -0.33
CA ARG A 69 10.65 -18.18 -1.03
C ARG A 69 11.66 -17.95 -2.14
N GLU A 70 11.38 -17.00 -3.01
CA GLU A 70 12.17 -16.76 -4.22
C GLU A 70 13.34 -15.79 -3.95
N LYS A 71 13.11 -14.77 -3.11
CA LYS A 71 14.15 -13.80 -2.77
C LYS A 71 14.90 -14.13 -1.48
N ARG A 72 14.41 -15.12 -0.69
CA ARG A 72 14.98 -15.57 0.60
C ARG A 72 15.13 -14.42 1.61
N LEU A 73 14.24 -13.45 1.56
CA LEU A 73 14.25 -12.29 2.45
C LEU A 73 13.55 -12.60 3.78
N ASP A 74 13.92 -11.86 4.82
CA ASP A 74 13.20 -11.84 6.10
C ASP A 74 12.01 -10.89 6.00
N VAL A 75 10.79 -11.45 5.99
CA VAL A 75 9.56 -10.70 5.74
C VAL A 75 8.63 -10.81 6.94
N LEU A 76 8.17 -9.66 7.43
CA LEU A 76 7.05 -9.55 8.36
C LEU A 76 5.82 -9.01 7.61
N GLY A 77 4.77 -9.83 7.48
CA GLY A 77 3.47 -9.40 6.97
C GLY A 77 2.61 -8.81 8.07
N VAL A 78 2.04 -7.65 7.87
CA VAL A 78 1.05 -7.04 8.77
C VAL A 78 -0.27 -6.82 8.06
N ASP A 79 -1.38 -7.08 8.76
CA ASP A 79 -2.74 -6.88 8.27
C ASP A 79 -3.68 -6.68 9.45
N ASN A 80 -4.77 -5.94 9.28
CA ASN A 80 -5.78 -5.74 10.31
C ASN A 80 -6.90 -6.81 10.29
N SER A 81 -6.88 -7.71 9.30
CA SER A 81 -7.84 -8.80 9.15
C SER A 81 -7.32 -10.11 9.74
N PRO A 82 -7.92 -10.63 10.83
CA PRO A 82 -7.54 -11.92 11.38
C PRO A 82 -7.70 -13.07 10.38
N LEU A 83 -8.73 -13.01 9.54
CA LEU A 83 -8.97 -14.03 8.51
C LEU A 83 -7.95 -13.97 7.38
N ALA A 84 -7.50 -12.78 6.97
CA ALA A 84 -6.42 -12.63 6.00
C ALA A 84 -5.13 -13.26 6.53
N LEU A 85 -4.75 -12.96 7.77
CA LEU A 85 -3.57 -13.55 8.40
C LEU A 85 -3.68 -15.07 8.62
N LYS A 86 -4.89 -15.57 8.91
CA LYS A 86 -5.14 -17.02 8.97
C LYS A 86 -4.84 -17.68 7.62
N VAL A 87 -5.26 -17.07 6.52
CA VAL A 87 -4.94 -17.55 5.16
C VAL A 87 -3.44 -17.44 4.89
N ALA A 88 -2.82 -16.29 5.17
CA ALA A 88 -1.39 -16.08 4.96
C ALA A 88 -0.53 -17.16 5.67
N LYS A 89 -0.86 -17.43 6.94
CA LYS A 89 -0.20 -18.50 7.72
C LYS A 89 -0.42 -19.88 7.13
N ALA A 90 -1.66 -20.21 6.75
CA ALA A 90 -1.98 -21.50 6.13
C ALA A 90 -1.23 -21.72 4.81
N ARG A 91 -0.94 -20.64 4.07
CA ARG A 91 -0.12 -20.67 2.85
C ARG A 91 1.39 -20.73 3.10
N GLY A 92 1.84 -20.53 4.35
CA GLY A 92 3.23 -20.67 4.77
C GLY A 92 3.99 -19.35 4.95
N VAL A 93 3.32 -18.23 5.16
CA VAL A 93 4.00 -16.97 5.60
C VAL A 93 4.51 -17.19 7.02
N ARG A 94 5.82 -17.05 7.24
CA ARG A 94 6.49 -17.40 8.51
C ARG A 94 6.21 -16.41 9.63
N LYS A 95 6.23 -15.11 9.31
CA LYS A 95 6.06 -14.02 10.29
C LYS A 95 4.88 -13.15 9.89
N THR A 96 3.85 -13.12 10.72
CA THR A 96 2.70 -12.25 10.53
C THR A 96 2.33 -11.59 11.85
N ARG A 97 1.76 -10.40 11.80
CA ARG A 97 1.25 -9.67 12.95
C ARG A 97 -0.10 -9.03 12.64
N LEU A 98 -1.07 -9.27 13.52
CA LEU A 98 -2.36 -8.57 13.47
C LEU A 98 -2.13 -7.15 13.96
N LEU A 99 -2.20 -6.19 13.05
CA LEU A 99 -1.86 -4.80 13.32
C LEU A 99 -2.49 -3.90 12.24
N ALA A 100 -3.21 -2.89 12.67
CA ALA A 100 -3.68 -1.84 11.78
C ALA A 100 -2.52 -0.93 11.37
N PHE A 101 -2.58 -0.38 10.15
CA PHE A 101 -1.47 0.45 9.63
C PHE A 101 -1.30 1.75 10.43
N GLU A 102 -2.38 2.34 10.91
CA GLU A 102 -2.36 3.51 11.79
C GLU A 102 -1.65 3.26 13.12
N ASP A 103 -1.58 2.02 13.58
CA ASP A 103 -0.95 1.64 14.85
C ASP A 103 0.48 1.13 14.66
N ILE A 104 0.96 1.07 13.40
CA ILE A 104 2.27 0.53 13.10
C ILE A 104 3.37 1.24 13.89
N GLY A 105 4.20 0.48 14.60
CA GLY A 105 5.32 1.00 15.37
C GLY A 105 6.31 -0.10 15.68
N PHE A 106 7.56 0.09 15.24
CA PHE A 106 8.70 -0.80 15.47
C PHE A 106 9.91 0.04 15.85
N GLY A 107 10.91 -0.60 16.43
CA GLY A 107 12.16 0.08 16.79
C GLY A 107 12.89 0.68 15.58
N PRO A 108 13.81 1.61 15.79
CA PRO A 108 14.62 2.20 14.72
C PRO A 108 15.42 1.13 13.96
N GLY A 109 15.50 1.26 12.64
CA GLY A 109 16.27 0.35 11.79
C GLY A 109 15.71 -1.07 11.68
N SER A 110 14.42 -1.28 12.04
CA SER A 110 13.80 -2.61 11.99
C SER A 110 13.67 -3.17 10.57
N PHE A 111 13.52 -2.31 9.57
CA PHE A 111 13.28 -2.71 8.18
C PHE A 111 14.14 -1.92 7.20
N ASP A 112 14.53 -2.60 6.13
CA ASP A 112 15.29 -2.04 5.02
C ASP A 112 14.39 -1.72 3.83
N THR A 113 13.24 -2.41 3.73
CA THR A 113 12.19 -2.11 2.75
C THR A 113 10.81 -2.22 3.37
N VAL A 114 9.91 -1.30 3.00
CA VAL A 114 8.47 -1.40 3.24
C VAL A 114 7.80 -1.64 1.89
N VAL A 115 6.97 -2.67 1.79
CA VAL A 115 6.20 -2.98 0.57
C VAL A 115 4.72 -2.71 0.81
N MET A 116 4.07 -2.06 -0.15
CA MET A 116 2.64 -1.70 -0.12
C MET A 116 2.04 -1.97 -1.50
N TYR A 117 1.91 -3.26 -1.86
CA TYR A 117 1.37 -3.71 -3.14
C TYR A 117 -0.15 -3.90 -3.12
N GLY A 118 -0.75 -4.12 -4.29
CA GLY A 118 -2.20 -4.22 -4.40
C GLY A 118 -2.91 -2.90 -4.11
N ASN A 119 -2.34 -1.79 -4.58
CA ASN A 119 -2.84 -0.42 -4.35
C ASN A 119 -2.80 0.05 -2.87
N ASN A 120 -2.00 -0.61 -2.02
CA ASN A 120 -1.97 -0.35 -0.58
C ASN A 120 -1.37 1.01 -0.18
N PHE A 121 -0.89 1.84 -1.13
CA PHE A 121 -0.68 3.26 -0.84
C PHE A 121 -1.98 3.91 -0.32
N GLY A 122 -3.11 3.39 -0.75
CA GLY A 122 -4.43 3.82 -0.27
C GLY A 122 -4.64 3.75 1.24
N LEU A 123 -3.92 2.89 1.95
CA LEU A 123 -3.97 2.78 3.41
C LEU A 123 -3.49 4.05 4.14
N PHE A 124 -2.85 4.98 3.42
CA PHE A 124 -2.56 6.31 3.96
C PHE A 124 -3.81 7.18 4.19
N ALA A 125 -4.96 6.76 3.73
CA ALA A 125 -6.28 7.32 3.98
C ALA A 125 -6.49 8.76 3.47
N ASN A 126 -5.64 9.71 3.85
CA ASN A 126 -5.72 11.12 3.45
C ASN A 126 -4.36 11.82 3.63
N ARG A 127 -4.23 13.06 3.13
CA ARG A 127 -3.00 13.87 3.17
C ARG A 127 -2.38 13.96 4.56
N ARG A 128 -3.18 14.21 5.60
CA ARG A 128 -2.69 14.36 6.97
C ARG A 128 -2.12 13.05 7.52
N TRP A 129 -2.85 11.96 7.33
CA TRP A 129 -2.41 10.63 7.76
C TRP A 129 -1.21 10.16 6.95
N ALA A 130 -1.17 10.40 5.63
CA ALA A 130 -0.02 10.06 4.79
C ALA A 130 1.27 10.70 5.33
N LYS A 131 1.30 12.00 5.57
CA LYS A 131 2.48 12.68 6.12
C LYS A 131 2.88 12.14 7.49
N ARG A 132 1.90 11.85 8.36
CA ARG A 132 2.15 11.29 9.71
C ARG A 132 2.76 9.89 9.64
N LEU A 133 2.17 9.00 8.83
CA LEU A 133 2.61 7.61 8.71
C LEU A 133 3.94 7.50 7.96
N LEU A 134 4.18 8.29 6.92
CA LEU A 134 5.49 8.36 6.25
C LEU A 134 6.61 8.75 7.23
N ARG A 135 6.39 9.76 8.09
CA ARG A 135 7.36 10.12 9.13
C ARG A 135 7.54 8.99 10.15
N ARG A 136 6.49 8.22 10.45
CA ARG A 136 6.60 7.05 11.34
C ARG A 136 7.40 5.93 10.69
N LEU A 137 7.14 5.60 9.41
CA LEU A 137 7.91 4.64 8.63
C LEU A 137 9.40 5.04 8.58
N ARG A 138 9.70 6.33 8.41
CA ARG A 138 11.08 6.82 8.43
C ARG A 138 11.79 6.50 9.75
N ARG A 139 11.12 6.64 10.88
CA ARG A 139 11.74 6.37 12.20
C ARG A 139 12.07 4.89 12.42
N MET A 140 11.28 3.99 11.86
CA MET A 140 11.45 2.55 12.07
C MET A 140 12.26 1.84 10.97
N THR A 141 12.64 2.54 9.92
CA THR A 141 13.45 1.97 8.83
C THR A 141 14.93 2.32 8.97
N SER A 142 15.80 1.53 8.33
CA SER A 142 17.25 1.77 8.29
C SER A 142 17.61 2.97 7.41
N PRO A 143 18.82 3.57 7.58
CA PRO A 143 19.36 4.50 6.60
C PRO A 143 19.40 3.86 5.21
N GLY A 144 18.98 4.61 4.17
CA GLY A 144 18.90 4.08 2.80
C GLY A 144 17.73 3.17 2.51
N ALA A 145 16.78 3.00 3.47
CA ALA A 145 15.59 2.20 3.26
C ALA A 145 14.72 2.72 2.12
N LYS A 146 13.90 1.81 1.56
CA LYS A 146 12.93 2.12 0.50
C LYS A 146 11.50 1.80 0.92
N ILE A 147 10.55 2.54 0.35
CA ILE A 147 9.14 2.13 0.27
C ILE A 147 8.85 1.81 -1.19
N VAL A 148 8.36 0.61 -1.47
CA VAL A 148 7.94 0.18 -2.81
C VAL A 148 6.44 -0.01 -2.75
N CYS A 149 5.69 0.90 -3.34
CA CYS A 149 4.25 0.99 -3.17
C CYS A 149 3.50 1.12 -4.49
N CYS A 150 2.29 0.58 -4.55
CA CYS A 150 1.38 0.75 -5.67
C CYS A 150 0.30 1.78 -5.34
N SER A 151 -0.04 2.59 -6.32
CA SER A 151 -1.24 3.42 -6.35
C SER A 151 -1.89 3.37 -7.72
N VAL A 152 -3.17 3.70 -7.76
CA VAL A 152 -3.92 3.94 -8.99
C VAL A 152 -4.01 5.45 -9.20
N ASP A 153 -3.66 5.93 -10.39
CA ASP A 153 -3.83 7.32 -10.76
C ASP A 153 -5.34 7.62 -10.93
N PRO A 154 -5.96 8.40 -10.03
CA PRO A 154 -7.39 8.65 -10.06
C PRO A 154 -7.83 9.50 -11.26
N TYR A 155 -6.90 10.14 -11.94
CA TYR A 155 -7.21 11.00 -13.09
C TYR A 155 -7.25 10.23 -14.42
N LYS A 156 -6.70 9.01 -14.45
CA LYS A 156 -6.78 8.12 -15.62
C LYS A 156 -8.11 7.37 -15.66
N THR A 157 -9.20 8.11 -15.77
CA THR A 157 -10.57 7.56 -15.86
C THR A 157 -11.47 8.47 -16.66
N ASP A 158 -12.34 7.89 -17.46
CA ASP A 158 -13.45 8.54 -18.17
C ASP A 158 -14.80 8.25 -17.52
N ASN A 159 -14.83 7.43 -16.48
CA ASN A 159 -16.06 7.07 -15.77
C ASN A 159 -16.70 8.31 -15.12
N PRO A 160 -17.95 8.69 -15.52
CA PRO A 160 -18.60 9.90 -15.03
C PRO A 160 -18.86 9.88 -13.52
N ASP A 161 -19.04 8.71 -12.90
CA ASP A 161 -19.24 8.56 -11.47
C ASP A 161 -17.94 8.82 -10.68
N HIS A 162 -16.80 8.41 -11.23
CA HIS A 162 -15.50 8.75 -10.65
C HIS A 162 -15.23 10.26 -10.74
N LEU A 163 -15.45 10.85 -11.92
CA LEU A 163 -15.25 12.29 -12.14
C LEU A 163 -16.19 13.13 -11.27
N ARG A 164 -17.45 12.70 -11.08
CA ARG A 164 -18.41 13.34 -10.17
C ARG A 164 -17.93 13.29 -8.73
N TYR A 165 -17.46 12.14 -8.27
CA TYR A 165 -16.96 11.95 -6.92
C TYR A 165 -15.70 12.79 -6.65
N GLN A 166 -14.77 12.87 -7.58
CA GLN A 166 -13.59 13.74 -7.49
C GLN A 166 -13.97 15.22 -7.34
N ARG A 167 -14.94 15.70 -8.16
CA ARG A 167 -15.46 17.08 -8.01
C ARG A 167 -16.11 17.31 -6.64
N TRP A 168 -16.85 16.33 -6.15
CA TRP A 168 -17.45 16.38 -4.82
C TRP A 168 -16.38 16.43 -3.71
N ASN A 169 -15.31 15.64 -3.80
CA ASN A 169 -14.19 15.68 -2.88
C ASN A 169 -13.51 17.06 -2.85
N ARG A 170 -13.23 17.65 -4.00
CA ARG A 170 -12.64 19.02 -4.08
C ARG A 170 -13.52 20.05 -3.37
N LYS A 171 -14.84 20.02 -3.56
CA LYS A 171 -15.77 20.91 -2.87
C LYS A 171 -15.75 20.75 -1.35
N ARG A 172 -15.39 19.59 -0.84
CA ARG A 172 -15.27 19.29 0.60
C ARG A 172 -13.84 19.48 1.16
N GLY A 173 -12.92 20.01 0.37
CA GLY A 173 -11.52 20.19 0.75
C GLY A 173 -10.73 18.88 0.88
N ARG A 174 -11.22 17.78 0.28
CA ARG A 174 -10.53 16.48 0.21
C ARG A 174 -9.70 16.36 -1.06
N MET A 175 -8.67 15.51 -1.03
CA MET A 175 -7.97 15.11 -2.25
C MET A 175 -8.96 14.42 -3.21
N PRO A 176 -8.85 14.65 -4.53
CA PRO A 176 -9.79 14.07 -5.50
C PRO A 176 -9.91 12.55 -5.40
N GLY A 177 -8.78 11.86 -5.22
CA GLY A 177 -8.73 10.41 -5.10
C GLY A 177 -8.92 9.88 -3.67
N GLN A 178 -9.27 10.70 -2.68
CA GLN A 178 -9.63 10.23 -1.33
C GLN A 178 -11.04 9.65 -1.36
N VAL A 179 -11.15 8.33 -1.35
CA VAL A 179 -12.42 7.62 -1.35
C VAL A 179 -12.76 7.12 0.05
N ARG A 180 -14.04 7.14 0.41
CA ARG A 180 -14.55 6.52 1.62
C ARG A 180 -15.35 5.31 1.23
N ILE A 181 -14.86 4.13 1.62
CA ILE A 181 -15.36 2.84 1.17
C ILE A 181 -15.57 1.89 2.32
N ARG A 182 -16.35 0.82 2.06
CA ARG A 182 -16.45 -0.35 2.91
C ARG A 182 -16.47 -1.61 2.06
N VAL A 183 -16.01 -2.71 2.65
CA VAL A 183 -16.04 -4.03 2.03
C VAL A 183 -17.28 -4.79 2.48
N ARG A 184 -17.95 -5.44 1.55
CA ARG A 184 -19.10 -6.30 1.82
C ARG A 184 -18.82 -7.71 1.30
N TYR A 185 -19.31 -8.69 2.03
CA TYR A 185 -19.27 -10.08 1.60
C TYR A 185 -20.45 -10.86 2.19
N ARG A 186 -21.36 -11.37 1.36
CA ARG A 186 -22.61 -12.02 1.78
C ARG A 186 -23.40 -11.10 2.73
N THR A 187 -23.65 -11.55 3.96
CA THR A 187 -24.32 -10.77 5.01
C THR A 187 -23.37 -9.85 5.80
N TYR A 188 -22.06 -10.00 5.62
CA TYR A 188 -21.08 -9.17 6.30
C TYR A 188 -21.00 -7.79 5.64
N VAL A 189 -21.05 -6.75 6.45
CA VAL A 189 -20.84 -5.36 6.07
C VAL A 189 -19.76 -4.80 6.99
N GLY A 190 -18.62 -4.46 6.43
CA GLY A 190 -17.50 -3.86 7.15
C GLY A 190 -17.74 -2.40 7.50
N ASP A 191 -16.89 -1.87 8.37
CA ASP A 191 -16.88 -0.45 8.70
C ASP A 191 -16.42 0.42 7.53
N TRP A 192 -16.88 1.67 7.53
CA TRP A 192 -16.40 2.68 6.58
C TRP A 192 -14.97 3.11 6.92
N PHE A 193 -14.10 3.13 5.92
CA PHE A 193 -12.74 3.66 6.05
C PHE A 193 -12.36 4.52 4.86
N ASP A 194 -11.41 5.44 5.09
CA ASP A 194 -10.85 6.27 4.03
C ASP A 194 -9.72 5.51 3.33
N TYR A 195 -9.66 5.67 2.02
CA TYR A 195 -8.63 5.07 1.15
C TYR A 195 -8.17 6.09 0.12
N LEU A 196 -6.88 6.20 -0.11
CA LEU A 196 -6.31 7.30 -0.88
C LEU A 196 -5.67 6.82 -2.19
N LEU A 197 -6.32 7.16 -3.30
CA LEU A 197 -5.74 7.06 -4.64
C LEU A 197 -5.01 8.36 -4.94
N VAL A 198 -3.81 8.29 -5.53
CA VAL A 198 -3.02 9.49 -5.84
C VAL A 198 -2.39 9.38 -7.22
N SER A 199 -2.25 10.52 -7.89
CA SER A 199 -1.39 10.59 -9.07
C SER A 199 0.09 10.58 -8.68
N PRO A 200 1.03 10.39 -9.62
CA PRO A 200 2.46 10.50 -9.35
C PRO A 200 2.84 11.85 -8.73
N GLU A 201 2.29 12.96 -9.25
CA GLU A 201 2.54 14.31 -8.76
C GLU A 201 2.03 14.51 -7.33
N GLU A 202 0.83 14.01 -7.03
CA GLU A 202 0.28 14.03 -5.67
C GLU A 202 1.11 13.17 -4.71
N MET A 203 1.68 12.05 -5.17
CA MET A 203 2.61 11.24 -4.36
C MET A 203 3.89 12.02 -4.06
N GLU A 204 4.46 12.73 -5.04
CA GLU A 204 5.62 13.60 -4.82
C GLU A 204 5.32 14.70 -3.77
N GLU A 205 4.17 15.36 -3.86
CA GLU A 205 3.74 16.35 -2.87
C GLU A 205 3.59 15.77 -1.45
N LEU A 206 3.07 14.54 -1.34
CA LEU A 206 2.83 13.90 -0.05
C LEU A 206 4.11 13.54 0.67
N VAL A 207 5.18 13.18 -0.05
CA VAL A 207 6.45 12.79 0.55
C VAL A 207 7.29 13.99 1.00
N VAL A 208 7.00 15.20 0.51
CA VAL A 208 7.70 16.43 0.94
C VAL A 208 7.65 16.60 2.45
N GLU A 209 8.80 16.89 3.08
CA GLU A 209 8.99 17.08 4.54
C GLU A 209 8.69 15.84 5.38
N THR A 210 8.64 14.66 4.79
CA THR A 210 8.45 13.39 5.51
C THR A 210 9.76 12.64 5.73
N GLY A 211 10.82 13.06 5.05
CA GLY A 211 12.13 12.41 5.01
C GLY A 211 12.20 11.27 4.01
N TRP A 212 11.29 11.29 3.05
CA TRP A 212 11.29 10.45 1.86
C TRP A 212 11.33 11.34 0.62
N ARG A 213 11.90 10.82 -0.46
CA ARG A 213 11.82 11.38 -1.82
C ARG A 213 11.43 10.30 -2.79
N VAL A 214 10.78 10.64 -3.86
CA VAL A 214 10.57 9.71 -4.97
C VAL A 214 11.91 9.47 -5.67
N GLU A 215 12.30 8.21 -5.81
CA GLU A 215 13.45 7.78 -6.60
C GLU A 215 13.04 7.56 -8.05
N ARG A 216 11.90 6.91 -8.25
CA ARG A 216 11.33 6.63 -9.59
C ARG A 216 9.87 6.23 -9.51
N PHE A 217 9.19 6.35 -10.64
CA PHE A 217 7.93 5.69 -10.93
C PHE A 217 8.10 4.61 -12.00
N ILE A 218 7.27 3.58 -11.93
CA ILE A 218 7.17 2.51 -12.92
C ILE A 218 5.70 2.47 -13.36
N PHE A 219 5.47 2.80 -14.62
CA PHE A 219 4.13 2.93 -15.19
C PHE A 219 3.71 1.68 -15.96
N SER A 220 2.39 1.49 -16.07
CA SER A 220 1.75 0.54 -16.99
C SER A 220 1.19 1.29 -18.18
N ASP A 221 1.36 0.74 -19.37
CA ASP A 221 0.73 1.26 -20.59
C ASP A 221 -0.76 0.85 -20.67
N GLU A 222 -1.15 -0.20 -19.94
CA GLU A 222 -2.48 -0.83 -20.04
C GLU A 222 -3.43 -0.46 -18.89
N SER A 223 -2.93 0.15 -17.81
CA SER A 223 -3.75 0.43 -16.62
C SER A 223 -3.31 1.69 -15.89
N PRO A 224 -4.21 2.30 -15.09
CA PRO A 224 -3.86 3.43 -14.23
C PRO A 224 -2.99 3.05 -13.03
N LEU A 225 -2.70 1.75 -12.82
CA LEU A 225 -1.85 1.27 -11.75
C LEU A 225 -0.39 1.61 -12.03
N TYR A 226 0.32 2.11 -11.04
CA TYR A 226 1.76 2.38 -11.10
C TYR A 226 2.44 2.01 -9.78
N VAL A 227 3.76 1.88 -9.82
CA VAL A 227 4.61 1.67 -8.65
C VAL A 227 5.46 2.91 -8.40
N GLY A 228 5.42 3.43 -7.18
CA GLY A 228 6.37 4.40 -6.66
C GLY A 228 7.46 3.70 -5.85
N VAL A 229 8.71 4.03 -6.12
CA VAL A 229 9.87 3.67 -5.30
C VAL A 229 10.31 4.93 -4.57
N LEU A 230 10.09 4.94 -3.25
CA LEU A 230 10.48 6.04 -2.40
C LEU A 230 11.78 5.68 -1.69
N GLN A 231 12.72 6.61 -1.69
CA GLN A 231 14.02 6.48 -1.03
C GLN A 231 14.02 7.30 0.25
N ARG A 232 14.47 6.71 1.36
CA ARG A 232 14.70 7.46 2.59
C ARG A 232 15.82 8.47 2.39
N GLU A 233 15.56 9.74 2.70
CA GLU A 233 16.56 10.81 2.63
C GLU A 233 17.63 10.62 3.71
N ALA A 234 18.87 10.87 3.32
CA ALA A 234 19.97 10.94 4.28
C ALA A 234 19.72 12.09 5.29
N VAL A 235 20.13 11.89 6.53
CA VAL A 235 20.16 12.99 7.50
C VAL A 235 21.19 14.00 7.01
N ARG A 236 20.77 15.20 6.64
CA ARG A 236 21.71 16.28 6.36
C ARG A 236 22.49 16.52 7.65
N SER A 237 23.79 16.20 7.70
CA SER A 237 24.68 16.63 8.74
C SER A 237 24.72 18.16 8.68
N ILE A 238 24.19 18.82 9.68
CA ILE A 238 24.47 20.24 9.89
C ILE A 238 25.95 20.31 10.20
N ALA A 239 26.76 20.64 9.20
CA ALA A 239 28.16 20.97 9.41
C ALA A 239 28.19 22.10 10.47
N ARG A 240 28.69 21.80 11.66
CA ARG A 240 28.98 22.83 12.65
C ARG A 240 29.94 23.79 11.96
N ARG A 241 29.50 25.03 11.75
CA ARG A 241 30.41 26.10 11.34
C ARG A 241 31.51 26.16 12.40
N PRO A 242 32.78 26.07 12.02
CA PRO A 242 33.86 26.36 12.97
C PRO A 242 33.62 27.77 13.53
N GLY A 243 33.59 27.90 14.84
CA GLY A 243 33.51 29.19 15.51
C GLY A 243 34.70 30.04 15.11
N PRO A 244 34.56 31.37 15.12
CA PRO A 244 35.68 32.26 14.86
C PRO A 244 36.75 32.02 15.93
N VAL A 245 38.01 31.93 15.46
CA VAL A 245 39.25 31.92 16.29
C VAL A 245 39.49 33.29 16.86
#